data_436b683250fd3ccba4ccf8d88ac35b6e
#
_entry.id   436b683250fd3ccba4ccf8d88ac35b6e
#
_cell.length_a   1.000
_cell.length_b   1.000
_cell.length_c   1.000
_cell.angle_alpha   90.00
_cell.angle_beta   90.00
_cell.angle_gamma   90.00
#
_symmetry.space_group_name_H-M   'P 1'
#
loop_
_entity.id
_entity.type
_entity.pdbx_description
1 polymer ?
#
loop_
_entity_poly.entity_id
_entity_poly.type
_entity_poly.pdbx_seq_one_letter_code
_entity_poly.pdbx_strand_id
1 'polypeptide(L)'
;MNAAERLWRGLARHDWEAVRAQFHPAAVIERAGDGAQLGVEEYLAEHRVAAGRGEEGEIEVLRSVVDGKAAVIEARVGERRCAGIYDLHDGRIAGAIEYWA
;
A
#
# COMPACT_ATOMS: atom_id res chain seq x y z
N MET A 1 -13.08 -8.49 3.03
CA MET A 1 -11.73 -7.93 2.82
C MET A 1 -11.85 -6.56 2.18
N ASN A 2 -11.22 -5.53 2.77
CA ASN A 2 -11.28 -4.18 2.24
C ASN A 2 -10.18 -3.92 1.18
N ALA A 3 -10.22 -2.75 0.54
CA ALA A 3 -9.26 -2.42 -0.51
C ALA A 3 -7.81 -2.37 0.00
N ALA A 4 -7.60 -1.91 1.24
CA ALA A 4 -6.25 -1.84 1.81
C ALA A 4 -5.67 -3.24 2.03
N GLU A 5 -6.48 -4.18 2.50
CA GLU A 5 -6.05 -5.57 2.65
C GLU A 5 -5.74 -6.20 1.29
N ARG A 6 -6.60 -5.93 0.29
CA ARG A 6 -6.36 -6.43 -1.08
C ARG A 6 -5.11 -5.82 -1.70
N LEU A 7 -4.83 -4.55 -1.39
CA LEU A 7 -3.59 -3.89 -1.82
C LEU A 7 -2.36 -4.67 -1.34
N TRP A 8 -2.28 -4.92 -0.04
CA TRP A 8 -1.13 -5.60 0.54
C TRP A 8 -1.02 -7.05 0.08
N ARG A 9 -2.16 -7.71 -0.16
CA ARG A 9 -2.17 -9.06 -0.74
C ARG A 9 -1.62 -9.04 -2.17
N GLY A 10 -2.00 -8.05 -2.95
CA GLY A 10 -1.48 -7.87 -4.31
C GLY A 10 0.02 -7.60 -4.32
N LEU A 11 0.48 -6.73 -3.41
CA LEU A 11 1.91 -6.46 -3.26
C LEU A 11 2.69 -7.73 -2.94
N ALA A 12 2.18 -8.54 -2.00
CA ALA A 12 2.84 -9.78 -1.59
C ALA A 12 2.95 -10.79 -2.73
N ARG A 13 2.01 -10.77 -3.66
CA ARG A 13 1.96 -11.67 -4.81
C ARG A 13 2.58 -11.11 -6.07
N HIS A 14 3.04 -9.87 -6.02
CA HIS A 14 3.52 -9.13 -7.19
C HIS A 14 2.45 -9.06 -8.29
N ASP A 15 1.19 -8.97 -7.89
CA ASP A 15 0.06 -8.85 -8.81
C ASP A 15 -0.27 -7.36 -8.99
N TRP A 16 0.46 -6.73 -9.92
CA TRP A 16 0.43 -5.27 -10.09
C TRP A 16 -0.92 -4.76 -10.57
N GLU A 17 -1.64 -5.54 -11.36
CA GLU A 17 -2.98 -5.16 -11.80
C GLU A 17 -3.97 -5.18 -10.63
N ALA A 18 -3.84 -6.17 -9.74
CA ALA A 18 -4.68 -6.23 -8.54
C ALA A 18 -4.37 -5.05 -7.61
N VAL A 19 -3.09 -4.67 -7.49
CA VAL A 19 -2.68 -3.50 -6.71
C VAL A 19 -3.31 -2.23 -7.28
N ARG A 20 -3.16 -2.02 -8.59
CA ARG A 20 -3.73 -0.84 -9.27
C ARG A 20 -5.24 -0.74 -9.05
N ALA A 21 -5.92 -1.87 -9.11
CA ALA A 21 -7.38 -1.91 -9.02
C ALA A 21 -7.91 -1.45 -7.66
N GLN A 22 -7.09 -1.44 -6.61
CA GLN A 22 -7.51 -1.02 -5.28
C GLN A 22 -7.56 0.50 -5.10
N PHE A 23 -6.98 1.25 -6.03
CA PHE A 23 -6.91 2.71 -5.93
C PHE A 23 -7.88 3.40 -6.88
N HIS A 24 -8.41 4.54 -6.43
CA HIS A 24 -8.93 5.52 -7.37
C HIS A 24 -7.76 6.02 -8.23
N PRO A 25 -7.99 6.26 -9.54
CA PRO A 25 -6.89 6.72 -10.41
C PRO A 25 -6.23 8.01 -9.96
N ALA A 26 -6.96 8.88 -9.24
CA ALA A 26 -6.45 10.15 -8.74
C ALA A 26 -5.90 10.06 -7.32
N ALA A 27 -5.80 8.85 -6.74
CA ALA A 27 -5.32 8.68 -5.38
C ALA A 27 -3.87 9.16 -5.24
N VAL A 28 -3.55 9.73 -4.08
CA VAL A 28 -2.20 10.14 -3.73
C VAL A 28 -1.78 9.37 -2.49
N ILE A 29 -0.60 8.79 -2.54
CA ILE A 29 -0.01 8.07 -1.42
C ILE A 29 1.14 8.91 -0.88
N GLU A 30 0.99 9.42 0.33
CA GLU A 30 2.04 10.17 0.99
C GLU A 30 2.99 9.22 1.72
N ARG A 31 4.29 9.44 1.55
CA ARG A 31 5.31 8.75 2.34
C ARG A 31 5.75 9.68 3.46
N ALA A 32 5.41 9.33 4.70
CA ALA A 32 5.55 10.24 5.83
C ALA A 32 7.00 10.66 6.11
N GLY A 33 7.96 9.78 5.86
CA GLY A 33 9.37 10.04 6.22
C GLY A 33 9.98 11.23 5.48
N ASP A 34 9.86 11.27 4.16
CA ASP A 34 10.41 12.35 3.34
C ASP A 34 9.34 13.29 2.79
N GLY A 35 8.07 13.02 3.09
CA GLY A 35 6.95 13.84 2.63
C GLY A 35 6.62 13.67 1.16
N ALA A 36 7.21 12.69 0.48
CA ALA A 36 6.93 12.45 -0.93
C ALA A 36 5.47 12.10 -1.15
N GLN A 37 4.89 12.63 -2.21
CA GLN A 37 3.52 12.33 -2.60
C GLN A 37 3.55 11.62 -3.94
N LEU A 38 3.09 10.37 -3.95
CA LEU A 38 3.13 9.50 -5.11
C LEU A 38 1.75 9.33 -5.70
N GLY A 39 1.63 9.41 -7.02
CA GLY A 39 0.45 8.93 -7.72
C GLY A 39 0.47 7.41 -7.76
N VAL A 40 -0.62 6.82 -8.24
CA VAL A 40 -0.76 5.35 -8.27
C VAL A 40 0.34 4.70 -9.12
N GLU A 41 0.62 5.24 -10.31
CA GLU A 41 1.63 4.63 -11.19
C GLU A 41 3.04 4.76 -10.64
N GLU A 42 3.35 5.86 -9.97
CA GLU A 42 4.65 6.03 -9.31
C GLU A 42 4.80 5.04 -8.15
N TYR A 43 3.75 4.87 -7.36
CA TYR A 43 3.73 3.91 -6.25
C TYR A 43 3.98 2.48 -6.76
N LEU A 44 3.27 2.10 -7.83
CA LEU A 44 3.46 0.80 -8.48
C LEU A 44 4.88 0.63 -9.00
N ALA A 45 5.40 1.66 -9.65
CA ALA A 45 6.74 1.60 -10.24
C ALA A 45 7.82 1.37 -9.18
N GLU A 46 7.72 2.04 -8.03
CA GLU A 46 8.68 1.84 -6.94
C GLU A 46 8.65 0.40 -6.43
N HIS A 47 7.46 -0.15 -6.20
CA HIS A 47 7.33 -1.54 -5.73
C HIS A 47 7.81 -2.55 -6.77
N ARG A 48 7.50 -2.32 -8.05
CA ARG A 48 7.94 -3.22 -9.13
C ARG A 48 9.46 -3.24 -9.26
N VAL A 49 10.10 -2.08 -9.16
CA VAL A 49 11.56 -1.98 -9.21
C VAL A 49 12.18 -2.72 -8.03
N ALA A 50 11.71 -2.47 -6.82
CA ALA A 50 12.23 -3.13 -5.63
C ALA A 50 12.05 -4.65 -5.71
N ALA A 51 10.88 -5.10 -6.13
CA ALA A 51 10.60 -6.53 -6.29
C ALA A 51 11.51 -7.17 -7.35
N GLY A 52 11.70 -6.47 -8.48
CA GLY A 52 12.55 -6.98 -9.56
C GLY A 52 14.02 -7.08 -9.19
N ARG A 53 14.46 -6.29 -8.21
CA ARG A 53 15.83 -6.35 -7.68
C ARG A 53 15.99 -7.29 -6.50
N GLY A 54 14.89 -7.91 -6.03
CA GLY A 54 14.91 -8.73 -4.83
C GLY A 54 15.12 -7.94 -3.54
N GLU A 55 14.88 -6.62 -3.57
CA GLU A 55 15.13 -5.73 -2.43
C GLU A 55 13.95 -5.63 -1.48
N GLU A 56 12.75 -5.96 -1.96
CA GLU A 56 11.55 -5.76 -1.16
C GLU A 56 11.39 -6.80 -0.05
N GLY A 57 11.76 -8.04 -0.33
CA GLY A 57 11.62 -9.11 0.64
C GLY A 57 10.19 -9.62 0.74
N GLU A 58 9.98 -10.48 1.74
CA GLU A 58 8.69 -11.11 1.98
C GLU A 58 7.75 -10.12 2.65
N ILE A 59 6.47 -10.14 2.24
CA ILE A 59 5.46 -9.24 2.79
C ILE A 59 4.45 -10.04 3.61
N GLU A 60 4.19 -9.55 4.83
CA GLU A 60 3.22 -10.15 5.73
C GLU A 60 2.40 -9.06 6.39
N VAL A 61 1.08 -9.16 6.31
CA VAL A 61 0.19 -8.27 7.05
C VAL A 61 0.12 -8.76 8.49
N LEU A 62 0.53 -7.90 9.42
CA LEU A 62 0.57 -8.21 10.84
C LEU A 62 -0.73 -7.82 11.54
N ARG A 63 -1.35 -6.74 11.09
CA ARG A 63 -2.54 -6.21 11.73
C ARG A 63 -3.35 -5.40 10.74
N SER A 64 -4.67 -5.52 10.82
CA SER A 64 -5.59 -4.77 9.98
C SER A 64 -6.76 -4.31 10.83
N VAL A 65 -7.05 -3.00 10.78
CA VAL A 65 -8.19 -2.41 11.47
C VAL A 65 -8.95 -1.58 10.45
N VAL A 66 -10.26 -1.75 10.39
CA VAL A 66 -11.10 -0.94 9.52
C VAL A 66 -12.19 -0.28 10.35
N ASP A 67 -12.45 0.99 10.05
CA ASP A 67 -13.51 1.76 10.68
C ASP A 67 -14.17 2.63 9.62
N GLY A 68 -15.30 2.15 9.09
CA GLY A 68 -16.10 2.90 8.12
C GLY A 68 -15.29 3.29 6.87
N LYS A 69 -14.77 4.52 6.87
CA LYS A 69 -14.12 5.12 5.71
C LYS A 69 -12.60 5.04 5.75
N ALA A 70 -12.03 4.40 6.74
CA ALA A 70 -10.58 4.31 6.88
C ALA A 70 -10.15 2.90 7.26
N ALA A 71 -8.96 2.52 6.81
CA ALA A 71 -8.33 1.27 7.21
C ALA A 71 -6.90 1.57 7.64
N VAL A 72 -6.42 0.85 8.64
CA VAL A 72 -5.04 0.89 9.08
C VAL A 72 -4.46 -0.49 8.89
N ILE A 73 -3.33 -0.56 8.19
CA ILE A 73 -2.62 -1.82 7.95
C ILE A 73 -1.23 -1.69 8.54
N GLU A 74 -0.85 -2.64 9.37
CA GLU A 74 0.54 -2.82 9.77
C GLU A 74 1.08 -4.03 9.01
N ALA A 75 2.19 -3.84 8.29
CA ALA A 75 2.80 -4.89 7.49
C ALA A 75 4.30 -4.96 7.74
N ARG A 76 4.84 -6.16 7.61
CA ARG A 76 6.28 -6.37 7.57
C ARG A 76 6.69 -6.62 6.13
N VAL A 77 7.73 -5.93 5.67
CA VAL A 77 8.26 -6.05 4.32
C VAL A 77 9.77 -6.34 4.46
N GLY A 78 10.13 -7.62 4.39
CA GLY A 78 11.49 -8.03 4.72
C GLY A 78 11.79 -7.71 6.18
N GLU A 79 12.79 -6.87 6.42
CA GLU A 79 13.16 -6.42 7.76
C GLU A 79 12.54 -5.09 8.15
N ARG A 80 11.76 -4.48 7.24
CA ARG A 80 11.14 -3.19 7.45
C ARG A 80 9.69 -3.35 7.92
N ARG A 81 9.18 -2.28 8.52
CA ARG A 81 7.77 -2.19 8.91
C ARG A 81 7.09 -1.02 8.23
N CYS A 82 5.84 -1.22 7.86
CA CYS A 82 5.00 -0.16 7.34
C CYS A 82 3.71 -0.12 8.14
N ALA A 83 3.32 1.09 8.55
CA ALA A 83 1.98 1.34 9.05
C ALA A 83 1.32 2.29 8.08
N GLY A 84 0.27 1.83 7.40
CA GLY A 84 -0.43 2.63 6.42
C GLY A 84 -1.83 2.99 6.89
N ILE A 85 -2.24 4.23 6.61
CA ILE A 85 -3.60 4.70 6.86
C ILE A 85 -4.20 4.99 5.49
N TYR A 86 -5.32 4.33 5.19
CA TYR A 86 -5.93 4.35 3.86
C TYR A 86 -7.34 4.90 3.95
N ASP A 87 -7.59 5.98 3.21
CA ASP A 87 -8.93 6.54 3.11
C ASP A 87 -9.70 5.78 2.04
N LEU A 88 -10.84 5.21 2.43
CA LEU A 88 -11.66 4.37 1.55
C LEU A 88 -12.87 5.16 1.05
N HIS A 89 -13.11 5.08 -0.25
CA HIS A 89 -14.27 5.69 -0.88
C HIS A 89 -14.76 4.78 -2.00
N ASP A 90 -16.03 4.41 -1.97
CA ASP A 90 -16.64 3.52 -2.96
C ASP A 90 -15.84 2.22 -3.17
N GLY A 91 -15.34 1.63 -2.08
CA GLY A 91 -14.62 0.36 -2.12
C GLY A 91 -13.20 0.45 -2.64
N ARG A 92 -12.67 1.65 -2.84
CA ARG A 92 -11.29 1.89 -3.31
C ARG A 92 -10.57 2.84 -2.39
N ILE A 93 -9.24 2.84 -2.51
CA ILE A 93 -8.39 3.77 -1.77
C ILE A 93 -8.38 5.12 -2.49
N ALA A 94 -8.87 6.15 -1.81
CA ALA A 94 -8.90 7.51 -2.35
C ALA A 94 -7.62 8.29 -1.99
N GLY A 95 -6.95 7.91 -0.93
CA GLY A 95 -5.70 8.50 -0.50
C GLY A 95 -5.09 7.66 0.59
N ALA A 96 -3.81 7.87 0.85
CA ALA A 96 -3.11 7.11 1.88
C ALA A 96 -1.92 7.87 2.42
N ILE A 97 -1.52 7.52 3.64
CA ILE A 97 -0.22 7.91 4.18
C ILE A 97 0.44 6.66 4.75
N GLU A 98 1.70 6.45 4.42
CA GLU A 98 2.46 5.29 4.87
C GLU A 98 3.69 5.72 5.66
N TYR A 99 3.85 5.09 6.80
CA TYR A 99 4.97 5.29 7.73
C TYR A 99 5.86 4.05 7.65
N TRP A 100 7.10 4.24 7.23
CA TRP A 100 8.06 3.14 7.08
C TRP A 100 9.17 3.25 8.12
N ALA A 101 9.51 2.11 8.71
CA ALA A 101 10.59 2.03 9.70
C ALA A 101 11.57 0.90 9.39
#